data_fcb6ab9ae9249ff5aba728d1ec398bd6
#
_entry.id   fcb6ab9ae9249ff5aba728d1ec398bd6
#
_cell.length_a   1.000
_cell.length_b   1.000
_cell.length_c   1.000
_cell.angle_alpha   90.00
_cell.angle_beta   90.00
_cell.angle_gamma   90.00
#
_symmetry.space_group_name_H-M   'P 1'
#
loop_
_entity.id
_entity.type
_entity.pdbx_description
1 polymer ?
#
loop_
_entity_poly.entity_id
_entity_poly.type
_entity_poly.pdbx_seq_one_letter_code
_entity_poly.pdbx_strand_id
1 'polypeptide(L)'
;MIEYTIRDGFPKFQDLPWDYSLTNWPGLTDRLEEVQRGISRHPVVFVNYEGSLYAIKELPTGVALSEYQMLLKMQEQHLPCVEPVGYVQISTGNCQRSAIITSYLDLSLPYRSLFMHSNLGRYRDHLLDAIAGLLVQLHLAGFFWGDCSFSNTLFRRDAGALQAYLVDAETTEHHACPLSPMLRNHDLEIMQANIQRDVF
;
A
#
# COMPACT_ATOMS: atom_id res chain seq x y z
N MET A 1 19.34 2.92 17.80
CA MET A 1 19.64 1.65 17.07
C MET A 1 18.68 1.56 15.90
N ILE A 2 19.18 1.20 14.72
CA ILE A 2 18.36 1.03 13.51
C ILE A 2 18.55 -0.39 13.02
N GLU A 3 17.48 -1.14 12.87
CA GLU A 3 17.48 -2.53 12.42
C GLU A 3 16.78 -2.64 11.07
N TYR A 4 17.42 -3.28 10.10
CA TYR A 4 16.94 -3.43 8.74
C TYR A 4 16.62 -4.90 8.47
N THR A 5 15.43 -5.16 7.95
CA THR A 5 15.05 -6.44 7.35
C THR A 5 14.70 -6.18 5.90
N ILE A 6 15.64 -6.42 5.00
CA ILE A 6 15.49 -6.18 3.56
C ILE A 6 15.68 -7.50 2.82
N ARG A 7 14.81 -7.77 1.87
CA ARG A 7 14.90 -8.96 1.01
C ARG A 7 16.12 -8.89 0.11
N ASP A 8 16.64 -10.05 -0.25
CA ASP A 8 17.73 -10.15 -1.20
C ASP A 8 17.33 -9.63 -2.59
N GLY A 9 18.30 -9.02 -3.28
CA GLY A 9 18.09 -8.40 -4.59
C GLY A 9 17.64 -6.94 -4.56
N PHE A 10 17.35 -6.38 -3.38
CA PHE A 10 16.99 -4.97 -3.21
C PHE A 10 18.11 -4.13 -2.60
N PRO A 11 18.08 -2.78 -2.80
CA PRO A 11 19.01 -1.87 -2.13
C PRO A 11 18.95 -2.02 -0.62
N LYS A 12 20.03 -1.67 0.07
CA LYS A 12 20.08 -1.81 1.54
C LYS A 12 19.48 -0.63 2.29
N PHE A 13 19.22 0.50 1.62
CA PHE A 13 18.62 1.72 2.17
C PHE A 13 19.32 2.31 3.41
N GLN A 14 20.57 1.93 3.67
CA GLN A 14 21.33 2.37 4.85
C GLN A 14 21.85 3.81 4.74
N ASP A 15 21.89 4.35 3.52
CA ASP A 15 22.31 5.71 3.19
C ASP A 15 21.20 6.75 3.37
N LEU A 16 19.99 6.34 3.78
CA LEU A 16 18.86 7.21 4.04
C LEU A 16 18.90 7.80 5.46
N PRO A 17 18.36 9.02 5.68
CA PRO A 17 18.46 9.74 6.96
C PRO A 17 17.48 9.23 8.00
N TRP A 18 17.56 7.97 8.39
CA TRP A 18 16.64 7.28 9.31
C TRP A 18 16.56 7.87 10.72
N ASP A 19 17.53 8.68 11.14
CA ASP A 19 17.49 9.38 12.43
C ASP A 19 16.39 10.45 12.48
N TYR A 20 15.86 10.85 11.33
CA TYR A 20 14.80 11.84 11.16
C TYR A 20 13.49 11.18 10.71
N SER A 21 12.33 11.78 11.09
CA SER A 21 11.04 11.40 10.52
C SER A 21 11.02 11.66 9.02
N LEU A 22 10.27 10.85 8.26
CA LEU A 22 10.16 10.99 6.80
C LEU A 22 9.73 12.39 6.35
N THR A 23 8.96 13.10 7.18
CA THR A 23 8.55 14.49 6.91
C THR A 23 9.71 15.47 6.85
N ASN A 24 10.84 15.13 7.47
CA ASN A 24 12.03 15.97 7.56
C ASN A 24 13.12 15.58 6.55
N TRP A 25 12.88 14.58 5.72
CA TRP A 25 13.87 14.12 4.72
C TRP A 25 14.15 15.09 3.57
N PRO A 26 13.22 15.99 3.15
CA PRO A 26 13.54 16.98 2.14
C PRO A 26 14.79 17.79 2.50
N GLY A 27 15.77 17.80 1.59
CA GLY A 27 17.06 18.45 1.77
C GLY A 27 18.12 17.65 2.57
N LEU A 28 17.77 16.47 3.10
CA LEU A 28 18.71 15.58 3.79
C LEU A 28 19.22 14.44 2.90
N THR A 29 18.58 14.18 1.79
CA THR A 29 18.98 13.16 0.82
C THR A 29 18.54 13.58 -0.59
N ASP A 30 19.39 13.25 -1.58
CA ASP A 30 19.12 13.49 -3.02
C ASP A 30 18.32 12.33 -3.66
N ARG A 31 17.96 11.30 -2.88
CA ARG A 31 17.22 10.15 -3.39
C ARG A 31 15.73 10.37 -3.50
N LEU A 32 15.21 11.44 -2.92
CA LEU A 32 13.76 11.72 -2.93
C LEU A 32 13.27 12.05 -4.35
N GLU A 33 12.14 11.44 -4.71
CA GLU A 33 11.41 11.72 -5.93
C GLU A 33 10.01 12.23 -5.63
N GLU A 34 9.57 13.24 -6.37
CA GLU A 34 8.19 13.73 -6.32
C GLU A 34 7.29 12.84 -7.18
N VAL A 35 6.39 12.12 -6.54
CA VAL A 35 5.43 11.24 -7.19
C VAL A 35 4.01 11.69 -6.87
N GLN A 36 3.15 11.70 -7.88
CA GLN A 36 1.72 11.94 -7.67
C GLN A 36 1.13 10.81 -6.81
N ARG A 37 0.64 11.17 -5.64
CA ARG A 37 0.11 10.21 -4.67
C ARG A 37 -1.27 10.58 -4.18
N GLY A 38 -1.99 9.61 -3.62
CA GLY A 38 -3.20 9.83 -2.84
C GLY A 38 -2.92 10.48 -1.47
N ILE A 39 -3.98 10.72 -0.70
CA ILE A 39 -3.88 11.16 0.69
C ILE A 39 -3.52 9.94 1.53
N SER A 40 -2.50 10.05 2.37
CA SER A 40 -2.13 9.04 3.35
C SER A 40 -2.20 9.62 4.76
N ARG A 41 -2.64 8.82 5.74
CA ARG A 41 -2.62 9.18 7.16
C ARG A 41 -1.20 9.22 7.71
N HIS A 42 -0.33 8.40 7.17
CA HIS A 42 1.06 8.27 7.56
C HIS A 42 1.99 9.00 6.59
N PRO A 43 3.14 9.51 7.05
CA PRO A 43 4.16 10.05 6.15
C PRO A 43 4.63 8.99 5.15
N VAL A 44 4.63 9.34 3.87
CA VAL A 44 5.14 8.50 2.78
C VAL A 44 6.10 9.32 1.94
N VAL A 45 7.24 8.76 1.62
CA VAL A 45 8.20 9.32 0.66
C VAL A 45 8.52 8.29 -0.41
N PHE A 46 8.98 8.78 -1.56
CA PHE A 46 9.47 7.93 -2.64
C PHE A 46 10.95 8.17 -2.81
N VAL A 47 11.71 7.09 -2.96
CA VAL A 47 13.17 7.14 -3.15
C VAL A 47 13.59 6.39 -4.41
N ASN A 48 14.61 6.90 -5.09
CA ASN A 48 15.14 6.33 -6.31
C ASN A 48 16.49 5.65 -6.05
N TYR A 49 16.59 4.39 -6.48
CA TYR A 49 17.82 3.64 -6.53
C TYR A 49 18.02 3.09 -7.94
N GLU A 50 18.98 3.65 -8.68
CA GLU A 50 19.37 3.18 -10.01
C GLU A 50 18.20 3.10 -11.01
N GLY A 51 17.26 4.05 -10.91
CA GLY A 51 16.07 4.12 -11.77
C GLY A 51 14.87 3.32 -11.27
N SER A 52 15.01 2.56 -10.18
CA SER A 52 13.90 1.88 -9.51
C SER A 52 13.36 2.74 -8.39
N LEU A 53 12.04 2.91 -8.34
CA LEU A 53 11.35 3.68 -7.30
C LEU A 53 10.85 2.76 -6.18
N TYR A 54 10.96 3.24 -4.96
CA TYR A 54 10.47 2.58 -3.75
C TYR A 54 9.64 3.55 -2.93
N ALA A 55 8.52 3.08 -2.39
CA ALA A 55 7.71 3.81 -1.42
C ALA A 55 8.14 3.43 0.00
N ILE A 56 8.34 4.42 0.86
CA ILE A 56 8.66 4.24 2.28
C ILE A 56 7.54 4.89 3.09
N LYS A 57 6.84 4.12 3.92
CA LYS A 57 5.75 4.58 4.79
C LYS A 57 6.19 4.48 6.24
N GLU A 58 6.19 5.61 6.98
CA GLU A 58 6.48 5.64 8.41
C GLU A 58 5.25 5.19 9.21
N LEU A 59 5.46 4.31 10.17
CA LEU A 59 4.42 3.65 10.94
C LEU A 59 4.79 3.58 12.43
N PRO A 60 3.82 3.41 13.33
CA PRO A 60 4.10 3.05 14.72
C PRO A 60 4.90 1.75 14.83
N THR A 61 5.61 1.59 15.94
CA THR A 61 6.42 0.40 16.20
C THR A 61 5.60 -0.88 16.08
N GLY A 62 6.16 -1.87 15.38
CA GLY A 62 5.55 -3.18 15.17
C GLY A 62 4.58 -3.24 13.98
N VAL A 63 3.96 -2.13 13.59
CA VAL A 63 2.97 -2.11 12.50
C VAL A 63 3.62 -2.41 11.15
N ALA A 64 4.80 -1.86 10.88
CA ALA A 64 5.53 -2.14 9.64
C ALA A 64 5.87 -3.63 9.45
N LEU A 65 6.21 -4.33 10.54
CA LEU A 65 6.44 -5.76 10.50
C LEU A 65 5.17 -6.54 10.16
N SER A 66 4.04 -6.21 10.80
CA SER A 66 2.76 -6.87 10.52
C SER A 66 2.31 -6.65 9.08
N GLU A 67 2.38 -5.41 8.59
CA GLU A 67 2.03 -5.08 7.21
C GLU A 67 2.95 -5.81 6.20
N TYR A 68 4.26 -5.82 6.45
CA TYR A 68 5.23 -6.53 5.64
C TYR A 68 4.91 -8.04 5.55
N GLN A 69 4.58 -8.68 6.68
CA GLN A 69 4.21 -10.09 6.72
C GLN A 69 2.91 -10.38 5.97
N MET A 70 1.91 -9.48 6.04
CA MET A 70 0.66 -9.64 5.28
C MET A 70 0.90 -9.50 3.77
N LEU A 71 1.66 -8.51 3.34
CA LEU A 71 2.01 -8.35 1.93
C LEU A 71 2.82 -9.54 1.39
N LEU A 72 3.76 -10.09 2.17
CA LEU A 72 4.49 -11.32 1.78
C LEU A 72 3.54 -12.49 1.55
N LYS A 73 2.62 -12.73 2.47
CA LYS A 73 1.62 -13.81 2.33
C LYS A 73 0.73 -13.61 1.10
N MET A 74 0.34 -12.37 0.82
CA MET A 74 -0.43 -12.05 -0.39
C MET A 74 0.39 -12.31 -1.65
N GLN A 75 1.67 -11.92 -1.68
CA GLN A 75 2.57 -12.15 -2.80
C GLN A 75 2.79 -13.65 -3.05
N GLU A 76 2.97 -14.46 -2.00
CA GLU A 76 3.08 -15.92 -2.09
C GLU A 76 1.85 -16.58 -2.71
N GLN A 77 0.67 -15.98 -2.54
CA GLN A 77 -0.59 -16.43 -3.13
C GLN A 77 -0.92 -15.72 -4.45
N HIS A 78 0.00 -14.96 -5.02
CA HIS A 78 -0.16 -14.21 -6.26
C HIS A 78 -1.34 -13.23 -6.26
N LEU A 79 -1.68 -12.68 -5.09
CA LEU A 79 -2.74 -11.67 -4.96
C LEU A 79 -2.24 -10.30 -5.41
N PRO A 80 -3.12 -9.46 -5.98
CA PRO A 80 -2.74 -8.13 -6.45
C PRO A 80 -2.45 -7.19 -5.28
N CYS A 81 -1.20 -7.04 -4.91
CA CYS A 81 -0.70 -6.10 -3.90
C CYS A 81 0.62 -5.48 -4.35
N VAL A 82 1.05 -4.42 -3.68
CA VAL A 82 2.39 -3.87 -3.88
C VAL A 82 3.43 -4.86 -3.37
N GLU A 83 4.60 -4.88 -4.03
CA GLU A 83 5.67 -5.80 -3.66
C GLU A 83 6.37 -5.35 -2.38
N PRO A 84 6.36 -6.15 -1.29
CA PRO A 84 7.09 -5.82 -0.08
C PRO A 84 8.60 -6.03 -0.28
N VAL A 85 9.37 -5.00 0.02
CA VAL A 85 10.85 -5.01 -0.07
C VAL A 85 11.48 -5.29 1.29
N GLY A 86 10.92 -4.70 2.33
CA GLY A 86 11.44 -4.86 3.69
C GLY A 86 10.79 -3.90 4.67
N TYR A 87 11.32 -3.91 5.88
CA TYR A 87 10.95 -2.95 6.91
C TYR A 87 12.16 -2.53 7.74
N VAL A 88 12.07 -1.36 8.36
CA VAL A 88 13.10 -0.79 9.23
C VAL A 88 12.49 -0.49 10.58
N GLN A 89 13.18 -0.90 11.67
CA GLN A 89 12.84 -0.54 13.03
C GLN A 89 13.83 0.50 13.54
N ILE A 90 13.32 1.62 14.06
CA ILE A 90 14.12 2.77 14.45
C ILE A 90 13.87 3.06 15.93
N SER A 91 14.92 2.91 16.73
CA SER A 91 14.91 3.24 18.16
C SER A 91 15.98 4.30 18.43
N THR A 92 15.57 5.58 18.51
CA THR A 92 16.47 6.71 18.75
C THR A 92 16.01 7.48 19.99
N GLY A 93 16.74 7.38 21.08
CA GLY A 93 16.36 7.98 22.37
C GLY A 93 15.03 7.43 22.87
N ASN A 94 14.07 8.32 23.15
CA ASN A 94 12.71 7.94 23.58
C ASN A 94 11.73 7.77 22.40
N CYS A 95 12.19 7.90 21.16
CA CYS A 95 11.35 7.75 19.98
C CYS A 95 11.51 6.35 19.38
N GLN A 96 10.39 5.63 19.30
CA GLN A 96 10.31 4.35 18.62
C GLN A 96 9.34 4.48 17.44
N ARG A 97 9.78 4.13 16.26
CA ARG A 97 8.99 4.11 15.04
C ARG A 97 9.45 2.99 14.12
N SER A 98 8.65 2.69 13.12
CA SER A 98 9.03 1.74 12.09
C SER A 98 8.70 2.29 10.70
N ALA A 99 9.25 1.71 9.66
CA ALA A 99 8.89 2.04 8.29
C ALA A 99 8.82 0.77 7.45
N ILE A 100 7.81 0.68 6.60
CA ILE A 100 7.73 -0.35 5.57
C ILE A 100 8.27 0.22 4.26
N ILE A 101 8.94 -0.64 3.49
CA ILE A 101 9.47 -0.33 2.16
C ILE A 101 8.80 -1.27 1.17
N THR A 102 8.20 -0.69 0.12
CA THR A 102 7.58 -1.44 -0.98
C THR A 102 8.12 -0.96 -2.31
N SER A 103 8.16 -1.83 -3.33
CA SER A 103 8.42 -1.41 -4.71
C SER A 103 7.29 -0.51 -5.19
N TYR A 104 7.65 0.55 -5.93
CA TYR A 104 6.66 1.38 -6.59
C TYR A 104 5.97 0.58 -7.71
N LEU A 105 4.66 0.68 -7.78
CA LEU A 105 3.89 0.02 -8.83
C LEU A 105 3.89 0.89 -10.09
N ASP A 106 4.77 0.60 -11.02
CA ASP A 106 4.90 1.35 -12.28
C ASP A 106 3.59 1.37 -13.07
N LEU A 107 3.36 2.49 -13.78
CA LEU A 107 2.18 2.72 -14.61
C LEU A 107 0.84 2.63 -13.84
N SER A 108 0.89 2.69 -12.53
CA SER A 108 -0.31 2.77 -11.69
C SER A 108 -0.78 4.20 -11.50
N LEU A 109 -2.07 4.34 -11.26
CA LEU A 109 -2.72 5.63 -10.99
C LEU A 109 -3.55 5.51 -9.71
N PRO A 110 -3.48 6.52 -8.82
CA PRO A 110 -4.44 6.64 -7.74
C PRO A 110 -5.84 6.96 -8.31
N TYR A 111 -6.89 6.51 -7.62
CA TYR A 111 -8.28 6.70 -8.09
C TYR A 111 -8.61 8.16 -8.44
N ARG A 112 -8.09 9.14 -7.69
CA ARG A 112 -8.33 10.58 -7.93
C ARG A 112 -7.87 11.02 -9.32
N SER A 113 -6.74 10.51 -9.80
CA SER A 113 -6.25 10.82 -11.15
C SER A 113 -7.20 10.31 -12.23
N LEU A 114 -7.90 9.20 -11.98
CA LEU A 114 -8.89 8.63 -12.89
C LEU A 114 -10.22 9.42 -12.85
N PHE A 115 -10.59 10.00 -11.71
CA PHE A 115 -11.79 10.84 -11.57
C PHE A 115 -11.66 12.25 -12.14
N MET A 116 -10.44 12.81 -12.19
CA MET A 116 -10.22 14.17 -12.69
C MET A 116 -10.32 14.30 -14.21
N HIS A 117 -10.32 13.22 -14.97
CA HIS A 117 -10.49 13.22 -16.41
C HIS A 117 -11.99 13.10 -16.76
N SER A 118 -12.49 13.97 -17.60
CA SER A 118 -13.89 14.35 -17.89
C SER A 118 -14.89 13.27 -18.34
N ASN A 119 -14.67 11.99 -18.09
CA ASN A 119 -15.54 10.87 -18.43
C ASN A 119 -15.88 9.98 -17.22
N LEU A 120 -16.26 10.60 -16.12
CA LEU A 120 -16.54 9.96 -14.81
C LEU A 120 -17.45 8.72 -14.90
N GLY A 121 -18.54 8.76 -15.67
CA GLY A 121 -19.48 7.65 -15.76
C GLY A 121 -18.88 6.38 -16.36
N ARG A 122 -17.99 6.50 -17.33
CA ARG A 122 -17.38 5.36 -18.02
C ARG A 122 -16.30 4.65 -17.23
N TYR A 123 -15.54 5.41 -16.42
CA TYR A 123 -14.47 4.86 -15.60
C TYR A 123 -14.95 4.34 -14.25
N ARG A 124 -16.06 4.88 -13.73
CA ARG A 124 -16.63 4.49 -12.46
C ARG A 124 -16.93 2.99 -12.38
N ASP A 125 -17.60 2.45 -13.37
CA ASP A 125 -17.98 1.02 -13.37
C ASP A 125 -16.73 0.14 -13.44
N HIS A 126 -15.73 0.51 -14.25
CA HIS A 126 -14.46 -0.23 -14.30
C HIS A 126 -13.67 -0.16 -12.99
N LEU A 127 -13.73 0.95 -12.25
CA LEU A 127 -13.10 1.06 -10.93
C LEU A 127 -13.81 0.17 -9.91
N LEU A 128 -15.16 0.18 -9.93
CA LEU A 128 -15.96 -0.68 -9.05
C LEU A 128 -15.73 -2.17 -9.36
N ASP A 129 -15.69 -2.54 -10.62
CA ASP A 129 -15.40 -3.90 -11.05
C ASP A 129 -14.00 -4.33 -10.61
N ALA A 130 -13.00 -3.47 -10.77
CA ALA A 130 -11.62 -3.76 -10.40
C ALA A 130 -11.47 -3.97 -8.88
N ILE A 131 -12.09 -3.11 -8.06
CA ILE A 131 -11.99 -3.23 -6.60
C ILE A 131 -12.84 -4.40 -6.08
N ALA A 132 -13.99 -4.68 -6.68
CA ALA A 132 -14.78 -5.86 -6.37
C ALA A 132 -14.00 -7.15 -6.70
N GLY A 133 -13.31 -7.17 -7.84
CA GLY A 133 -12.42 -8.26 -8.23
C GLY A 133 -11.28 -8.48 -7.23
N LEU A 134 -10.67 -7.39 -6.73
CA LEU A 134 -9.65 -7.47 -5.68
C LEU A 134 -10.23 -8.06 -4.39
N LEU A 135 -11.38 -7.57 -3.90
CA LEU A 135 -12.05 -8.10 -2.71
C LEU A 135 -12.36 -9.58 -2.83
N VAL A 136 -12.89 -10.02 -3.96
CA VAL A 136 -13.20 -11.44 -4.20
C VAL A 136 -11.93 -12.28 -4.09
N GLN A 137 -10.81 -11.86 -4.69
CA GLN A 137 -9.54 -12.58 -4.60
C GLN A 137 -9.02 -12.66 -3.17
N LEU A 138 -9.03 -11.54 -2.42
CA LEU A 138 -8.63 -11.50 -1.02
C LEU A 138 -9.50 -12.44 -0.16
N HIS A 139 -10.82 -12.37 -0.30
CA HIS A 139 -11.76 -13.17 0.48
C HIS A 139 -11.65 -14.68 0.19
N LEU A 140 -11.43 -15.07 -1.07
CA LEU A 140 -11.20 -16.47 -1.43
C LEU A 140 -9.90 -17.00 -0.85
N ALA A 141 -8.88 -16.15 -0.72
CA ALA A 141 -7.60 -16.46 -0.13
C ALA A 141 -7.56 -16.32 1.41
N GLY A 142 -8.70 -15.98 2.05
CA GLY A 142 -8.82 -15.87 3.50
C GLY A 142 -8.35 -14.54 4.09
N PHE A 143 -8.17 -13.50 3.29
CA PHE A 143 -7.78 -12.19 3.78
C PHE A 143 -9.01 -11.31 4.05
N PHE A 144 -9.10 -10.80 5.27
CA PHE A 144 -9.96 -9.69 5.67
C PHE A 144 -9.15 -8.39 5.50
N TRP A 145 -9.64 -7.43 4.74
CA TRP A 145 -8.90 -6.21 4.45
C TRP A 145 -8.97 -5.20 5.61
N GLY A 146 -10.17 -4.98 6.17
CA GLY A 146 -10.39 -4.14 7.36
C GLY A 146 -10.42 -2.64 7.12
N ASP A 147 -9.84 -2.11 6.03
CA ASP A 147 -9.90 -0.69 5.62
C ASP A 147 -10.02 -0.57 4.10
N CYS A 148 -11.01 -1.28 3.54
CA CYS A 148 -11.28 -1.30 2.11
C CYS A 148 -11.66 0.10 1.61
N SER A 149 -10.84 0.70 0.74
CA SER A 149 -11.09 2.03 0.18
C SER A 149 -10.37 2.24 -1.14
N PHE A 150 -10.84 3.21 -1.92
CA PHE A 150 -10.11 3.66 -3.11
C PHE A 150 -8.75 4.28 -2.77
N SER A 151 -8.63 4.91 -1.60
CA SER A 151 -7.37 5.54 -1.15
C SER A 151 -6.28 4.51 -0.88
N ASN A 152 -6.65 3.30 -0.45
CA ASN A 152 -5.74 2.19 -0.16
C ASN A 152 -5.55 1.26 -1.37
N THR A 153 -5.86 1.77 -2.58
CA THR A 153 -5.81 1.03 -3.84
C THR A 153 -5.10 1.84 -4.92
N LEU A 154 -4.23 1.18 -5.67
CA LEU A 154 -3.71 1.67 -6.95
C LEU A 154 -4.34 0.89 -8.09
N PHE A 155 -4.50 1.56 -9.23
CA PHE A 155 -5.10 0.96 -10.42
C PHE A 155 -4.10 0.97 -11.56
N ARG A 156 -3.94 -0.17 -12.21
CA ARG A 156 -3.10 -0.33 -13.40
C ARG A 156 -3.89 -1.03 -14.51
N ARG A 157 -3.64 -0.65 -15.76
CA ARG A 157 -4.15 -1.41 -16.91
C ARG A 157 -3.26 -2.64 -17.12
N ASP A 158 -3.87 -3.80 -17.05
CA ASP A 158 -3.21 -5.07 -17.32
C ASP A 158 -4.05 -5.87 -18.31
N ALA A 159 -3.43 -6.35 -19.40
CA ALA A 159 -4.08 -7.10 -20.47
C ALA A 159 -5.40 -6.47 -21.01
N GLY A 160 -5.49 -5.13 -20.98
CA GLY A 160 -6.68 -4.39 -21.48
C GLY A 160 -7.78 -4.16 -20.44
N ALA A 161 -7.71 -4.78 -19.27
CA ALA A 161 -8.60 -4.54 -18.14
C ALA A 161 -7.97 -3.64 -17.08
N LEU A 162 -8.79 -2.98 -16.26
CA LEU A 162 -8.31 -2.26 -15.09
C LEU A 162 -8.17 -3.25 -13.92
N GLN A 163 -6.98 -3.33 -13.36
CA GLN A 163 -6.66 -4.15 -12.20
C GLN A 163 -6.45 -3.25 -10.98
N ALA A 164 -7.06 -3.61 -9.85
CA ALA A 164 -6.83 -2.98 -8.57
C ALA A 164 -5.73 -3.72 -7.79
N TYR A 165 -4.85 -2.95 -7.13
CA TYR A 165 -3.75 -3.46 -6.30
C TYR A 165 -3.86 -2.88 -4.90
N LEU A 166 -3.82 -3.74 -3.89
CA LEU A 166 -3.78 -3.32 -2.48
C LEU A 166 -2.43 -2.68 -2.16
N VAL A 167 -2.47 -1.48 -1.55
CA VAL A 167 -1.27 -0.70 -1.20
C VAL A 167 -1.03 -0.69 0.30
N ASP A 168 -2.09 -0.72 1.10
CA ASP A 168 -2.05 -0.61 2.56
C ASP A 168 -2.68 -1.85 3.19
N ALA A 169 -1.84 -2.67 3.84
CA ALA A 169 -2.22 -3.90 4.52
C ALA A 169 -2.16 -3.77 6.06
N GLU A 170 -2.12 -2.54 6.60
CA GLU A 170 -1.97 -2.27 8.03
C GLU A 170 -3.05 -2.92 8.88
N THR A 171 -4.30 -2.93 8.39
CA THR A 171 -5.47 -3.50 9.07
C THR A 171 -5.83 -4.90 8.60
N THR A 172 -5.04 -5.46 7.70
CA THR A 172 -5.35 -6.74 7.07
C THR A 172 -5.06 -7.91 8.01
N GLU A 173 -6.00 -8.86 8.06
CA GLU A 173 -5.87 -10.11 8.81
C GLU A 173 -5.99 -11.32 7.88
N HIS A 174 -5.26 -12.39 8.20
CA HIS A 174 -5.36 -13.65 7.46
C HIS A 174 -6.04 -14.71 8.31
N HIS A 175 -7.12 -15.29 7.79
CA HIS A 175 -7.97 -16.28 8.41
C HIS A 175 -8.00 -17.60 7.61
N ALA A 176 -8.87 -18.52 8.01
CA ALA A 176 -9.13 -19.73 7.23
C ALA A 176 -9.74 -19.40 5.86
N CYS A 177 -9.38 -20.16 4.83
CA CYS A 177 -9.86 -20.01 3.46
C CYS A 177 -11.09 -20.88 3.18
N PRO A 178 -12.11 -20.35 2.51
CA PRO A 178 -12.34 -18.94 2.22
C PRO A 178 -12.73 -18.15 3.49
N LEU A 179 -12.60 -16.82 3.40
CA LEU A 179 -13.00 -15.94 4.50
C LEU A 179 -14.47 -16.14 4.88
N SER A 180 -14.80 -16.07 6.17
CA SER A 180 -16.15 -16.27 6.67
C SER A 180 -17.16 -15.26 6.08
N PRO A 181 -18.44 -15.62 5.88
CA PRO A 181 -19.46 -14.70 5.39
C PRO A 181 -19.58 -13.41 6.21
N MET A 182 -19.41 -13.51 7.53
CA MET A 182 -19.47 -12.35 8.43
C MET A 182 -18.36 -11.34 8.12
N LEU A 183 -17.12 -11.78 8.01
CA LEU A 183 -15.99 -10.90 7.70
C LEU A 183 -16.07 -10.34 6.28
N ARG A 184 -16.53 -11.14 5.30
CA ARG A 184 -16.77 -10.64 3.94
C ARG A 184 -17.81 -9.52 3.91
N ASN A 185 -18.92 -9.69 4.63
CA ASN A 185 -19.95 -8.65 4.72
C ASN A 185 -19.41 -7.40 5.41
N HIS A 186 -18.57 -7.56 6.43
CA HIS A 186 -17.97 -6.42 7.12
C HIS A 186 -17.05 -5.59 6.20
N ASP A 187 -16.20 -6.25 5.41
CA ASP A 187 -15.40 -5.55 4.38
C ASP A 187 -16.29 -4.81 3.36
N LEU A 188 -17.40 -5.41 2.93
CA LEU A 188 -18.33 -4.75 2.00
C LEU A 188 -19.01 -3.52 2.63
N GLU A 189 -19.38 -3.57 3.92
CA GLU A 189 -19.92 -2.42 4.65
C GLU A 189 -18.90 -1.28 4.75
N ILE A 190 -17.64 -1.61 5.08
CA ILE A 190 -16.53 -0.64 5.12
C ILE A 190 -16.33 -0.02 3.75
N MET A 191 -16.26 -0.84 2.69
CA MET A 191 -16.09 -0.37 1.32
C MET A 191 -17.23 0.56 0.91
N GLN A 192 -18.48 0.20 1.18
CA GLN A 192 -19.65 1.02 0.85
C GLN A 192 -19.57 2.39 1.55
N ALA A 193 -19.24 2.42 2.85
CA ALA A 193 -19.12 3.67 3.60
C ALA A 193 -17.97 4.55 3.06
N ASN A 194 -16.84 3.96 2.70
CA ASN A 194 -15.68 4.68 2.16
C ASN A 194 -15.95 5.21 0.74
N ILE A 195 -16.60 4.44 -0.13
CA ILE A 195 -16.97 4.90 -1.48
C ILE A 195 -17.94 6.09 -1.39
N GLN A 196 -18.92 6.05 -0.49
CA GLN A 196 -19.85 7.18 -0.29
C GLN A 196 -19.11 8.45 0.11
N ARG A 197 -18.11 8.35 0.98
CA ARG A 197 -17.31 9.49 1.42
C ARG A 197 -16.36 10.01 0.33
N ASP A 198 -15.77 9.12 -0.46
CA ASP A 198 -14.69 9.46 -1.42
C ASP A 198 -15.24 9.97 -2.76
N VAL A 199 -16.49 9.63 -3.11
CA VAL A 199 -17.09 9.90 -4.42
C VAL A 199 -18.20 10.96 -4.37
N PHE A 200 -18.84 11.19 -3.20
CA PHE A 200 -19.92 12.15 -2.98
C PHE A 200 -19.57 13.20 -1.94
#